data_a60cdd5511505cba06464ed56683f9a7
#
_entry.id   a60cdd5511505cba06464ed56683f9a7
#
_cell.length_a   1.000
_cell.length_b   1.000
_cell.length_c   1.000
_cell.angle_alpha   90.00
_cell.angle_beta   90.00
_cell.angle_gamma   90.00
#
_symmetry.space_group_name_H-M   'P 1'
#
loop_
_entity.id
_entity.type
_entity.pdbx_description
1 polymer ?
#
loop_
_entity_poly.entity_id
_entity_poly.type
_entity_poly.pdbx_seq_one_letter_code
_entity_poly.pdbx_strand_id
1 'polypeptide(L)'
;KEEIGGFFNVKGIKKIYDLQRLAVEENRLKIPLIVGADVIHGYETIFPIPLALSCSWDTLAIQRMARISAIEASADGICWTFSPMVDICRDARWGRIAEGSGEDPYLGSLLAKAYVHGYQGDSMQGKDEILSCVKHFALYGASEAGKDYNTVDMSHLRMYNEYFAPYRAAVEAGVGSVTVSYTHLTL
;
A
#
# COMPACT_ATOMS: atom_id res chain seq x y z
N LYS A 1 8.82 3.76 28.52
CA LYS A 1 8.78 5.12 27.95
C LYS A 1 7.87 5.08 26.73
N GLU A 2 6.81 5.87 26.75
CA GLU A 2 5.63 5.82 25.88
C GLU A 2 5.84 6.67 24.63
N GLU A 3 6.89 6.39 23.84
CA GLU A 3 7.33 7.28 22.76
C GLU A 3 7.11 6.69 21.35
N ILE A 4 6.60 5.46 21.24
CA ILE A 4 6.48 4.74 19.97
C ILE A 4 5.06 4.21 19.81
N GLY A 5 4.41 4.52 18.68
CA GLY A 5 3.06 4.05 18.33
C GLY A 5 3.04 2.81 17.43
N GLY A 6 4.17 2.44 16.84
CA GLY A 6 4.25 1.30 15.93
C GLY A 6 5.65 0.93 15.51
N PHE A 7 5.76 -0.17 14.79
CA PHE A 7 7.00 -0.69 14.23
C PHE A 7 6.85 -0.97 12.74
N PHE A 8 7.96 -0.84 12.04
CA PHE A 8 8.07 -1.18 10.64
C PHE A 8 9.02 -2.37 10.44
N ASN A 9 8.61 -3.31 9.60
CA ASN A 9 9.40 -4.51 9.24
C ASN A 9 9.86 -5.39 10.42
N VAL A 10 9.12 -5.40 11.51
CA VAL A 10 9.31 -6.41 12.55
C VAL A 10 8.54 -7.67 12.15
N LYS A 11 9.23 -8.78 12.01
CA LYS A 11 8.66 -10.08 11.64
C LYS A 11 8.80 -11.09 12.78
N GLY A 12 7.88 -12.03 12.81
CA GLY A 12 7.86 -13.13 13.76
C GLY A 12 6.84 -12.93 14.87
N ILE A 13 5.80 -13.77 14.85
CA ILE A 13 4.65 -13.69 15.77
C ILE A 13 5.07 -13.59 17.23
N LYS A 14 6.10 -14.31 17.66
CA LYS A 14 6.58 -14.25 19.03
C LYS A 14 7.10 -12.87 19.41
N LYS A 15 7.91 -12.25 18.55
CA LYS A 15 8.45 -10.91 18.79
C LYS A 15 7.34 -9.87 18.83
N ILE A 16 6.40 -9.95 17.88
CA ILE A 16 5.27 -9.02 17.82
C ILE A 16 4.37 -9.20 19.04
N TYR A 17 4.10 -10.42 19.42
CA TYR A 17 3.33 -10.71 20.66
C TYR A 17 3.99 -10.10 21.90
N ASP A 18 5.29 -10.31 22.08
CA ASP A 18 6.03 -9.78 23.23
C ASP A 18 5.99 -8.23 23.26
N LEU A 19 6.13 -7.58 22.10
CA LEU A 19 6.02 -6.11 21.98
C LEU A 19 4.61 -5.61 22.28
N GLN A 20 3.58 -6.29 21.76
CA GLN A 20 2.18 -5.95 22.04
C GLN A 20 1.85 -6.12 23.52
N ARG A 21 2.34 -7.21 24.15
CA ARG A 21 2.14 -7.44 25.58
C ARG A 21 2.74 -6.30 26.42
N LEU A 22 3.97 -5.89 26.13
CA LEU A 22 4.60 -4.74 26.79
C LEU A 22 3.77 -3.45 26.62
N ALA A 23 3.25 -3.21 25.41
CA ALA A 23 2.46 -2.02 25.12
C ALA A 23 1.12 -2.00 25.88
N VAL A 24 0.45 -3.15 26.00
CA VAL A 24 -0.91 -3.23 26.55
C VAL A 24 -0.90 -3.47 28.06
N GLU A 25 0.06 -4.24 28.58
CA GLU A 25 0.10 -4.61 30.00
C GLU A 25 0.99 -3.68 30.84
N GLU A 26 2.16 -3.31 30.30
CA GLU A 26 3.20 -2.62 31.08
C GLU A 26 3.28 -1.11 30.77
N ASN A 27 2.63 -0.64 29.71
CA ASN A 27 2.61 0.78 29.35
C ASN A 27 1.43 1.51 30.03
N ARG A 28 1.62 2.78 30.39
CA ARG A 28 0.61 3.63 31.02
C ARG A 28 -0.65 3.80 30.15
N LEU A 29 -0.48 3.96 28.84
CA LEU A 29 -1.59 4.21 27.91
C LEU A 29 -2.34 2.95 27.51
N LYS A 30 -1.71 1.77 27.62
CA LYS A 30 -2.28 0.47 27.24
C LYS A 30 -2.83 0.44 25.79
N ILE A 31 -2.20 1.21 24.91
CA ILE A 31 -2.57 1.28 23.48
C ILE A 31 -1.75 0.25 22.72
N PRO A 32 -2.37 -0.64 21.93
CA PRO A 32 -1.65 -1.57 21.06
C PRO A 32 -0.79 -0.83 20.03
N LEU A 33 0.32 -1.45 19.65
CA LEU A 33 1.21 -0.94 18.60
C LEU A 33 0.68 -1.30 17.21
N ILE A 34 0.90 -0.40 16.24
CA ILE A 34 0.70 -0.70 14.82
C ILE A 34 1.97 -1.34 14.28
N VAL A 35 1.85 -2.54 13.71
CA VAL A 35 2.98 -3.25 13.09
C VAL A 35 2.76 -3.30 11.59
N GLY A 36 3.62 -2.60 10.86
CA GLY A 36 3.54 -2.46 9.40
C GLY A 36 4.67 -3.15 8.65
N ALA A 37 4.37 -3.60 7.44
CA ALA A 37 5.34 -4.13 6.50
C ALA A 37 4.92 -3.86 5.05
N ASP A 38 5.91 -3.85 4.13
CA ASP A 38 5.62 -3.87 2.69
C ASP A 38 5.20 -5.29 2.27
N VAL A 39 3.90 -5.49 2.11
CA VAL A 39 3.30 -6.74 1.61
C VAL A 39 2.76 -6.46 0.20
N ILE A 40 3.65 -6.16 -0.76
CA ILE A 40 3.29 -5.61 -2.06
C ILE A 40 2.82 -6.70 -3.03
N HIS A 41 3.49 -7.85 -3.03
CA HIS A 41 3.17 -8.98 -3.91
C HIS A 41 3.35 -10.34 -3.21
N GLY A 42 2.91 -10.43 -1.98
CA GLY A 42 2.97 -11.61 -1.14
C GLY A 42 3.68 -11.38 0.20
N TYR A 43 3.54 -12.33 1.10
CA TYR A 43 4.22 -12.34 2.40
C TYR A 43 5.07 -13.60 2.54
N GLU A 44 4.48 -14.76 2.78
CA GLU A 44 5.15 -16.07 2.68
C GLU A 44 5.06 -16.62 1.26
N THR A 45 3.88 -16.57 0.65
CA THR A 45 3.67 -16.89 -0.76
C THR A 45 4.10 -15.72 -1.63
N ILE A 46 5.06 -15.93 -2.52
CA ILE A 46 5.54 -14.90 -3.45
C ILE A 46 4.72 -14.96 -4.75
N PHE A 47 4.06 -13.86 -5.04
CA PHE A 47 3.32 -13.63 -6.28
C PHE A 47 4.15 -12.81 -7.28
N PRO A 48 3.76 -12.76 -8.55
CA PRO A 48 4.39 -11.84 -9.51
C PRO A 48 4.35 -10.38 -9.04
N ILE A 49 5.31 -9.58 -9.48
CA ILE A 49 5.34 -8.14 -9.16
C ILE A 49 4.07 -7.44 -9.66
N PRO A 50 3.64 -6.32 -9.04
CA PRO A 50 2.40 -5.64 -9.40
C PRO A 50 2.30 -5.27 -10.88
N LEU A 51 3.39 -4.85 -11.51
CA LEU A 51 3.42 -4.57 -12.94
C LEU A 51 3.10 -5.81 -13.80
N ALA A 52 3.62 -6.98 -13.43
CA ALA A 52 3.31 -8.24 -14.11
C ALA A 52 1.87 -8.69 -13.84
N LEU A 53 1.38 -8.52 -12.60
CA LEU A 53 -0.01 -8.80 -12.25
C LEU A 53 -0.99 -7.94 -13.05
N SER A 54 -0.67 -6.67 -13.27
CA SER A 54 -1.51 -5.75 -14.05
C SER A 54 -1.71 -6.21 -15.49
N CYS A 55 -0.72 -6.92 -16.07
CA CYS A 55 -0.81 -7.48 -17.43
C CYS A 55 -1.87 -8.59 -17.55
N SER A 56 -2.32 -9.17 -16.47
CA SER A 56 -3.39 -10.18 -16.49
C SER A 56 -4.78 -9.58 -16.74
N TRP A 57 -4.99 -8.32 -16.37
CA TRP A 57 -6.30 -7.64 -16.36
C TRP A 57 -7.35 -8.33 -15.47
N ASP A 58 -6.93 -9.29 -14.65
CA ASP A 58 -7.80 -10.08 -13.77
C ASP A 58 -7.85 -9.49 -12.35
N THR A 59 -8.83 -8.61 -12.15
CA THR A 59 -9.04 -7.94 -10.85
C THR A 59 -9.37 -8.92 -9.73
N LEU A 60 -10.05 -10.03 -10.05
CA LEU A 60 -10.40 -11.06 -9.04
C LEU A 60 -9.17 -11.85 -8.60
N ALA A 61 -8.30 -12.21 -9.54
CA ALA A 61 -7.03 -12.87 -9.20
C ALA A 61 -6.16 -11.98 -8.31
N ILE A 62 -6.09 -10.67 -8.60
CA ILE A 62 -5.32 -9.70 -7.81
C ILE A 62 -5.95 -9.52 -6.41
N GLN A 63 -7.27 -9.42 -6.32
CA GLN A 63 -7.96 -9.37 -5.03
C GLN A 63 -7.69 -10.62 -4.18
N ARG A 64 -7.72 -11.81 -4.79
CA ARG A 64 -7.40 -13.08 -4.11
C ARG A 64 -5.93 -13.13 -3.66
N MET A 65 -5.01 -12.66 -4.47
CA MET A 65 -3.59 -12.55 -4.12
C MET A 65 -3.41 -11.66 -2.88
N ALA A 66 -4.02 -10.47 -2.88
CA ALA A 66 -3.97 -9.55 -1.76
C ALA A 66 -4.61 -10.16 -0.50
N ARG A 67 -5.70 -10.93 -0.66
CA ARG A 67 -6.34 -11.65 0.45
C ARG A 67 -5.43 -12.72 1.05
N ILE A 68 -4.79 -13.54 0.23
CA ILE A 68 -3.82 -14.55 0.70
C ILE A 68 -2.67 -13.88 1.44
N SER A 69 -2.14 -12.81 0.87
CA SER A 69 -1.06 -12.04 1.50
C SER A 69 -1.47 -11.45 2.86
N ALA A 70 -2.72 -10.98 2.99
CA ALA A 70 -3.25 -10.46 4.26
C ALA A 70 -3.38 -11.57 5.31
N ILE A 71 -3.89 -12.74 4.93
CA ILE A 71 -4.01 -13.90 5.82
C ILE A 71 -2.63 -14.30 6.37
N GLU A 72 -1.63 -14.42 5.50
CA GLU A 72 -0.28 -14.79 5.90
C GLU A 72 0.37 -13.73 6.78
N ALA A 73 0.28 -12.45 6.41
CA ALA A 73 0.86 -11.35 7.16
C ALA A 73 0.21 -11.19 8.55
N SER A 74 -1.11 -11.28 8.63
CA SER A 74 -1.85 -11.19 9.89
C SER A 74 -1.52 -12.35 10.84
N ALA A 75 -1.32 -13.56 10.31
CA ALA A 75 -0.90 -14.71 11.09
C ALA A 75 0.48 -14.50 11.76
N ASP A 76 1.34 -13.68 11.18
CA ASP A 76 2.62 -13.28 11.76
C ASP A 76 2.53 -12.02 12.64
N GLY A 77 1.34 -11.43 12.77
CA GLY A 77 1.06 -10.26 13.62
C GLY A 77 1.21 -8.91 12.91
N ILE A 78 1.39 -8.89 11.60
CA ILE A 78 1.35 -7.66 10.79
C ILE A 78 -0.11 -7.21 10.67
N CYS A 79 -0.38 -5.93 10.95
CA CYS A 79 -1.73 -5.37 10.87
C CYS A 79 -1.85 -4.20 9.88
N TRP A 80 -0.77 -3.81 9.22
CA TRP A 80 -0.72 -2.71 8.27
C TRP A 80 0.23 -3.01 7.12
N THR A 81 -0.23 -2.85 5.88
CA THR A 81 0.62 -2.97 4.68
C THR A 81 0.75 -1.63 3.97
N PHE A 82 1.93 -1.36 3.39
CA PHE A 82 2.19 -0.20 2.53
C PHE A 82 1.90 -0.53 1.06
N SER A 83 0.68 -0.98 0.81
CA SER A 83 0.14 -1.37 -0.50
C SER A 83 -1.35 -1.03 -0.58
N PRO A 84 -1.87 -0.69 -1.78
CA PRO A 84 -1.23 -0.69 -3.09
C PRO A 84 -0.42 0.57 -3.40
N MET A 85 0.60 0.42 -4.25
CA MET A 85 1.22 1.55 -4.94
C MET A 85 0.41 1.84 -6.21
N VAL A 86 -0.15 3.05 -6.28
CA VAL A 86 -1.04 3.47 -7.37
C VAL A 86 -0.48 4.60 -8.21
N ASP A 87 0.81 4.84 -8.09
CA ASP A 87 1.50 5.85 -8.87
C ASP A 87 1.45 5.50 -10.36
N ILE A 88 0.78 6.34 -11.14
CA ILE A 88 0.80 6.24 -12.60
C ILE A 88 2.21 6.56 -13.09
N CYS A 89 2.80 5.65 -13.85
CA CYS A 89 4.14 5.80 -14.40
C CYS A 89 4.13 5.58 -15.91
N ARG A 90 4.62 6.58 -16.66
CA ARG A 90 4.77 6.55 -18.12
C ARG A 90 6.22 6.48 -18.59
N ASP A 91 7.16 6.71 -17.67
CA ASP A 91 8.58 6.63 -17.99
C ASP A 91 9.16 5.33 -17.43
N ALA A 92 9.45 4.37 -18.30
CA ALA A 92 9.97 3.06 -17.93
C ALA A 92 11.38 3.11 -17.28
N ARG A 93 12.04 4.26 -17.28
CA ARG A 93 13.33 4.47 -16.61
C ARG A 93 13.18 4.65 -15.09
N TRP A 94 11.97 4.97 -14.61
CA TRP A 94 11.74 5.12 -13.18
C TRP A 94 11.93 3.79 -12.45
N GLY A 95 12.82 3.77 -11.45
CA GLY A 95 13.26 2.54 -10.78
C GLY A 95 12.16 1.79 -10.01
N ARG A 96 11.05 2.47 -9.68
CA ARG A 96 9.94 1.86 -8.93
C ARG A 96 8.74 1.46 -9.80
N ILE A 97 8.87 1.51 -11.11
CA ILE A 97 7.78 1.11 -12.02
C ILE A 97 7.25 -0.30 -11.75
N ALA A 98 8.11 -1.20 -11.28
CA ALA A 98 7.78 -2.59 -10.96
C ALA A 98 6.74 -2.75 -9.83
N GLU A 99 6.63 -1.76 -8.94
CA GLU A 99 5.72 -1.79 -7.79
C GLU A 99 4.29 -1.33 -8.14
N GLY A 100 4.10 -0.68 -9.28
CA GLY A 100 2.82 -0.11 -9.71
C GLY A 100 2.10 -0.92 -10.78
N SER A 101 0.95 -0.41 -11.21
CA SER A 101 0.06 -1.04 -12.19
C SER A 101 0.22 -0.49 -13.61
N GLY A 102 1.30 0.28 -13.87
CA GLY A 102 1.60 0.85 -15.18
C GLY A 102 1.04 2.26 -15.40
N GLU A 103 0.68 2.57 -16.65
CA GLU A 103 0.39 3.94 -17.09
C GLU A 103 -1.10 4.27 -17.22
N ASP A 104 -1.97 3.27 -17.24
CA ASP A 104 -3.40 3.46 -17.46
C ASP A 104 -4.17 3.79 -16.18
N PRO A 105 -4.78 4.99 -16.07
CA PRO A 105 -5.50 5.39 -14.85
C PRO A 105 -6.75 4.58 -14.57
N TYR A 106 -7.41 4.06 -15.61
CA TYR A 106 -8.62 3.26 -15.43
C TYR A 106 -8.29 1.88 -14.88
N LEU A 107 -7.35 1.18 -15.50
CA LEU A 107 -6.86 -0.10 -15.00
C LEU A 107 -6.28 0.06 -13.58
N GLY A 108 -5.43 1.07 -13.37
CA GLY A 108 -4.87 1.38 -12.05
C GLY A 108 -5.94 1.61 -10.98
N SER A 109 -7.06 2.25 -11.35
CA SER A 109 -8.20 2.46 -10.44
C SER A 109 -8.92 1.16 -10.10
N LEU A 110 -9.13 0.26 -11.06
CA LEU A 110 -9.74 -1.05 -10.81
C LEU A 110 -8.87 -1.91 -9.91
N LEU A 111 -7.55 -1.92 -10.16
CA LEU A 111 -6.60 -2.69 -9.39
C LEU A 111 -6.44 -2.14 -7.97
N ALA A 112 -6.45 -0.80 -7.81
CA ALA A 112 -6.44 -0.18 -6.49
C ALA A 112 -7.58 -0.69 -5.61
N LYS A 113 -8.81 -0.73 -6.14
CA LYS A 113 -9.97 -1.29 -5.43
C LYS A 113 -9.77 -2.77 -5.10
N ALA A 114 -9.28 -3.58 -6.04
CA ALA A 114 -9.03 -5.00 -5.85
C ALA A 114 -8.01 -5.25 -4.71
N TYR A 115 -6.93 -4.51 -4.67
CA TYR A 115 -5.95 -4.59 -3.59
C TYR A 115 -6.55 -4.22 -2.23
N VAL A 116 -7.26 -3.07 -2.14
CA VAL A 116 -7.88 -2.62 -0.90
C VAL A 116 -8.85 -3.66 -0.35
N HIS A 117 -9.78 -4.14 -1.17
CA HIS A 117 -10.73 -5.17 -0.75
C HIS A 117 -10.04 -6.50 -0.41
N GLY A 118 -8.97 -6.85 -1.11
CA GLY A 118 -8.19 -8.05 -0.80
C GLY A 118 -7.52 -7.98 0.58
N TYR A 119 -6.83 -6.90 0.89
CA TYR A 119 -6.15 -6.72 2.17
C TYR A 119 -7.11 -6.51 3.33
N GLN A 120 -8.12 -5.68 3.17
CA GLN A 120 -9.01 -5.24 4.25
C GLN A 120 -10.26 -6.12 4.41
N GLY A 121 -10.52 -7.04 3.47
CA GLY A 121 -11.76 -7.82 3.49
C GLY A 121 -12.99 -6.92 3.41
N ASP A 122 -14.08 -7.37 4.00
CA ASP A 122 -15.37 -6.67 3.90
C ASP A 122 -15.60 -5.62 4.99
N SER A 123 -14.94 -5.73 6.14
CA SER A 123 -15.30 -4.93 7.31
C SER A 123 -14.15 -4.44 8.18
N MET A 124 -12.94 -4.84 7.93
CA MET A 124 -11.77 -4.61 8.81
C MET A 124 -11.97 -5.09 10.25
N GLN A 125 -12.81 -6.09 10.45
CA GLN A 125 -13.09 -6.70 11.76
C GLN A 125 -12.59 -8.15 11.85
N GLY A 126 -12.17 -8.70 10.74
CA GLY A 126 -11.61 -10.06 10.65
C GLY A 126 -10.21 -10.12 11.24
N LYS A 127 -9.87 -11.28 11.79
CA LYS A 127 -8.53 -11.51 12.38
C LYS A 127 -7.43 -11.66 11.32
N ASP A 128 -7.83 -11.90 10.10
CA ASP A 128 -6.99 -12.15 8.93
C ASP A 128 -7.00 -10.98 7.94
N GLU A 129 -7.49 -9.83 8.37
CA GLU A 129 -7.54 -8.57 7.63
C GLU A 129 -6.42 -7.65 8.10
N ILE A 130 -5.82 -6.91 7.16
CA ILE A 130 -4.78 -5.92 7.46
C ILE A 130 -5.10 -4.58 6.84
N LEU A 131 -4.75 -3.49 7.51
CA LEU A 131 -4.96 -2.15 7.03
C LEU A 131 -4.16 -1.91 5.74
N SER A 132 -4.82 -1.47 4.70
CA SER A 132 -4.21 -1.08 3.42
C SER A 132 -3.75 0.38 3.47
N CYS A 133 -2.68 0.68 2.73
CA CYS A 133 -2.14 2.04 2.61
C CYS A 133 -1.88 2.37 1.15
N VAL A 134 -2.70 3.25 0.56
CA VAL A 134 -2.44 3.71 -0.79
C VAL A 134 -1.27 4.69 -0.83
N LYS A 135 -0.35 4.50 -1.78
CA LYS A 135 0.89 5.27 -1.89
C LYS A 135 1.27 5.57 -3.34
N HIS A 136 2.07 6.59 -3.57
CA HIS A 136 2.56 7.67 -2.69
C HIS A 136 1.89 8.98 -3.07
N PHE A 137 1.08 9.55 -2.23
CA PHE A 137 0.30 10.74 -2.56
C PHE A 137 1.18 12.01 -2.53
N ALA A 138 1.48 12.62 -3.71
CA ALA A 138 1.02 12.21 -5.02
C ALA A 138 2.08 12.46 -6.09
N LEU A 139 1.85 11.89 -7.30
CA LEU A 139 2.64 12.14 -8.52
C LEU A 139 4.06 11.55 -8.53
N TYR A 140 4.40 10.68 -7.63
CA TYR A 140 5.76 10.14 -7.51
C TYR A 140 6.23 9.40 -8.76
N GLY A 141 5.33 8.73 -9.49
CA GLY A 141 5.62 8.06 -10.76
C GLY A 141 5.76 9.00 -11.97
N ALA A 142 5.52 10.31 -11.79
CA ALA A 142 5.58 11.32 -12.83
C ALA A 142 6.86 12.18 -12.79
N SER A 143 7.87 11.76 -12.03
CA SER A 143 9.12 12.48 -11.88
C SER A 143 9.82 12.70 -13.22
N GLU A 144 10.35 13.92 -13.43
CA GLU A 144 10.99 14.31 -14.68
C GLU A 144 12.14 13.39 -15.07
N ALA A 145 12.17 13.01 -16.34
CA ALA A 145 13.14 12.10 -16.95
C ALA A 145 13.20 10.69 -16.28
N GLY A 146 12.16 10.28 -15.55
CA GLY A 146 12.14 9.04 -14.81
C GLY A 146 13.16 8.96 -13.65
N LYS A 147 13.69 10.10 -13.25
CA LYS A 147 14.66 10.15 -12.15
C LYS A 147 13.96 10.17 -10.81
N ASP A 148 14.29 9.22 -9.98
CA ASP A 148 13.71 9.11 -8.64
C ASP A 148 13.96 10.38 -7.82
N TYR A 149 12.95 10.80 -7.04
CA TYR A 149 12.96 12.04 -6.25
C TYR A 149 13.08 13.34 -7.04
N ASN A 150 12.98 13.31 -8.38
CA ASN A 150 13.03 14.53 -9.17
C ASN A 150 11.71 15.30 -9.12
N THR A 151 11.73 16.53 -9.62
CA THR A 151 10.56 17.41 -9.69
C THR A 151 9.46 16.83 -10.57
N VAL A 152 8.26 17.30 -10.34
CA VAL A 152 7.08 17.02 -11.17
C VAL A 152 6.46 18.33 -11.61
N ASP A 153 6.22 18.47 -12.92
CA ASP A 153 5.49 19.58 -13.50
C ASP A 153 4.36 19.06 -14.38
N MET A 154 3.14 19.44 -14.07
CA MET A 154 1.97 19.13 -14.89
C MET A 154 0.78 20.05 -14.60
N SER A 155 -0.14 20.15 -15.56
CA SER A 155 -1.37 20.90 -15.36
C SER A 155 -2.29 20.22 -14.31
N HIS A 156 -3.04 21.03 -13.57
CA HIS A 156 -4.06 20.52 -12.65
C HIS A 156 -5.07 19.59 -13.35
N LEU A 157 -5.47 19.94 -14.59
CA LEU A 157 -6.40 19.12 -15.37
C LEU A 157 -5.86 17.68 -15.53
N ARG A 158 -4.60 17.55 -15.92
CA ARG A 158 -3.96 16.24 -16.07
C ARG A 158 -3.82 15.51 -14.74
N MET A 159 -3.46 16.23 -13.69
CA MET A 159 -3.33 15.70 -12.34
C MET A 159 -4.65 15.04 -11.87
N TYR A 160 -5.77 15.76 -11.99
CA TYR A 160 -7.08 15.27 -11.55
C TYR A 160 -7.61 14.13 -12.42
N ASN A 161 -7.45 14.21 -13.74
CA ASN A 161 -8.05 13.24 -14.65
C ASN A 161 -7.25 11.93 -14.72
N GLU A 162 -5.94 11.98 -14.52
CA GLU A 162 -5.07 10.82 -14.75
C GLU A 162 -4.47 10.32 -13.42
N TYR A 163 -3.73 11.18 -12.73
CA TYR A 163 -2.89 10.75 -11.61
C TYR A 163 -3.66 10.57 -10.31
N PHE A 164 -4.72 11.33 -10.07
CA PHE A 164 -5.52 11.18 -8.87
C PHE A 164 -6.62 10.12 -8.98
N ALA A 165 -6.94 9.66 -10.18
CA ALA A 165 -8.00 8.68 -10.38
C ALA A 165 -7.81 7.38 -9.57
N PRO A 166 -6.62 6.73 -9.52
CA PRO A 166 -6.42 5.54 -8.71
C PRO A 166 -6.47 5.81 -7.19
N TYR A 167 -6.00 6.97 -6.72
CA TYR A 167 -6.14 7.36 -5.30
C TYR A 167 -7.60 7.52 -4.91
N ARG A 168 -8.36 8.22 -5.74
CA ARG A 168 -9.81 8.36 -5.54
C ARG A 168 -10.48 6.99 -5.48
N ALA A 169 -10.15 6.09 -6.38
CA ALA A 169 -10.68 4.73 -6.41
C ALA A 169 -10.35 3.95 -5.12
N ALA A 170 -9.14 4.08 -4.59
CA ALA A 170 -8.74 3.48 -3.33
C ALA A 170 -9.53 4.06 -2.14
N VAL A 171 -9.74 5.38 -2.11
CA VAL A 171 -10.54 6.04 -1.07
C VAL A 171 -12.00 5.60 -1.14
N GLU A 172 -12.58 5.52 -2.34
CA GLU A 172 -13.94 5.01 -2.55
C GLU A 172 -14.08 3.53 -2.14
N ALA A 173 -13.01 2.74 -2.21
CA ALA A 173 -12.95 1.37 -1.73
C ALA A 173 -12.72 1.27 -0.21
N GLY A 174 -12.60 2.39 0.49
CA GLY A 174 -12.45 2.43 1.95
C GLY A 174 -11.02 2.17 2.43
N VAL A 175 -9.98 2.53 1.65
CA VAL A 175 -8.59 2.39 2.11
C VAL A 175 -8.37 3.04 3.46
N GLY A 176 -7.75 2.32 4.38
CA GLY A 176 -7.59 2.76 5.76
C GLY A 176 -6.52 3.83 5.99
N SER A 177 -5.56 3.96 5.07
CA SER A 177 -4.49 4.95 5.20
C SER A 177 -3.92 5.39 3.86
N VAL A 178 -3.27 6.54 3.86
CA VAL A 178 -2.59 7.14 2.70
C VAL A 178 -1.21 7.61 3.16
N THR A 179 -0.18 7.30 2.41
CA THR A 179 1.15 7.84 2.68
C THR A 179 1.59 8.85 1.63
N VAL A 180 2.37 9.82 2.08
CA VAL A 180 2.87 10.93 1.29
C VAL A 180 3.92 10.48 0.27
N SER A 181 4.04 11.27 -0.81
CA SER A 181 5.08 11.15 -1.82
C SER A 181 6.43 11.66 -1.34
N TYR A 182 7.48 11.17 -1.97
CA TYR A 182 8.86 11.67 -1.84
C TYR A 182 9.17 12.82 -2.82
N THR A 183 8.19 13.25 -3.60
CA THR A 183 8.33 14.30 -4.62
C THR A 183 7.62 15.55 -4.15
N HIS A 184 8.28 16.72 -4.27
CA HIS A 184 7.64 17.98 -4.00
C HIS A 184 6.93 18.50 -5.25
N LEU A 185 5.63 18.76 -5.14
CA LEU A 185 4.90 19.54 -6.12
C LEU A 185 5.37 21.00 -6.01
N THR A 186 5.99 21.48 -7.06
CA THR A 186 6.15 22.94 -7.24
C THR A 186 4.83 23.46 -7.80
N LEU A 187 3.97 23.95 -6.92
CA LEU A 187 2.72 24.63 -7.29
C LEU A 187 2.99 26.05 -7.71
#